data_6368d35bf381583394a027605c2c6f29
#
_entry.id   6368d35bf381583394a027605c2c6f29
#
_cell.length_a   1.000
_cell.length_b   1.000
_cell.length_c   1.000
_cell.angle_alpha   90.00
_cell.angle_beta   90.00
_cell.angle_gamma   90.00
#
_symmetry.space_group_name_H-M   'P 1'
#
loop_
_entity.id
_entity.type
_entity.pdbx_description
1 polymer ?
#
loop_
_entity_poly.entity_id
_entity_poly.type
_entity_poly.pdbx_seq_one_letter_code
_entity_poly.pdbx_strand_id
1 'polypeptide(L)'
;MIRLQETTVIDAPIQRCFDLARSVEVHLIANVHSGEQALAVGGITSGLVGLGQQVTWHAKHFGIWHNLTSETTALVPPFRFQVTMIQGIFRFMQADHLFRALPSGATEMKDIFAVAAPLLLLGPLAEVLFLRRYMLALVHERNAVIKQIAESSEWQHYLSYPEA
;
A
#
# COMPACT_ATOMS: atom_id res chain seq x y z
N MET A 1 -11.12 16.19 -3.34
CA MET A 1 -10.45 14.93 -3.69
C MET A 1 -9.03 15.25 -4.13
N ILE A 2 -8.03 14.60 -3.51
CA ILE A 2 -6.61 14.71 -3.87
C ILE A 2 -6.23 13.49 -4.70
N ARG A 3 -5.37 13.72 -5.70
CA ARG A 3 -4.62 12.65 -6.38
C ARG A 3 -3.14 12.82 -6.08
N LEU A 4 -2.49 11.73 -5.76
CA LEU A 4 -1.05 11.68 -5.57
C LEU A 4 -0.49 10.48 -6.30
N GLN A 5 0.78 10.57 -6.67
CA GLN A 5 1.48 9.53 -7.39
C GLN A 5 2.90 9.43 -6.86
N GLU A 6 3.37 8.20 -6.69
CA GLU A 6 4.75 7.86 -6.36
C GLU A 6 5.26 6.83 -7.37
N THR A 7 6.53 6.92 -7.73
CA THR A 7 7.16 5.94 -8.62
C THR A 7 8.47 5.49 -8.01
N THR A 8 8.65 4.19 -7.87
CA THR A 8 9.82 3.57 -7.28
C THR A 8 10.42 2.55 -8.24
N VAL A 9 11.72 2.63 -8.50
CA VAL A 9 12.45 1.62 -9.25
C VAL A 9 13.10 0.65 -8.27
N ILE A 10 12.83 -0.64 -8.45
CA ILE A 10 13.26 -1.73 -7.57
C ILE A 10 14.09 -2.71 -8.39
N ASP A 11 15.31 -3.00 -7.97
CA ASP A 11 16.19 -3.96 -8.63
C ASP A 11 15.82 -5.41 -8.24
N ALA A 12 14.63 -5.80 -8.69
CA ALA A 12 14.07 -7.12 -8.46
C ALA A 12 13.04 -7.47 -9.56
N PRO A 13 12.78 -8.78 -9.80
CA PRO A 13 11.79 -9.23 -10.77
C PRO A 13 10.38 -8.74 -10.45
N ILE A 14 9.59 -8.47 -11.49
CA ILE A 14 8.24 -7.90 -11.39
C ILE A 14 7.30 -8.74 -10.50
N GLN A 15 7.37 -10.08 -10.58
CA GLN A 15 6.54 -10.96 -9.77
C GLN A 15 6.81 -10.78 -8.27
N ARG A 16 8.09 -10.66 -7.88
CA ARG A 16 8.50 -10.42 -6.50
C ARG A 16 7.97 -9.08 -5.97
N CYS A 17 8.16 -8.02 -6.74
CA CYS A 17 7.68 -6.68 -6.37
C CYS A 17 6.15 -6.66 -6.22
N PHE A 18 5.44 -7.27 -7.16
CA PHE A 18 3.99 -7.38 -7.16
C PHE A 18 3.47 -8.15 -5.93
N ASP A 19 4.08 -9.29 -5.61
CA ASP A 19 3.64 -10.11 -4.48
C ASP A 19 3.96 -9.45 -3.13
N LEU A 20 5.14 -8.86 -2.96
CA LEU A 20 5.48 -8.12 -1.74
C LEU A 20 4.55 -6.93 -1.51
N ALA A 21 4.15 -6.23 -2.57
CA ALA A 21 3.27 -5.08 -2.46
C ALA A 21 1.85 -5.41 -1.98
N ARG A 22 1.41 -6.66 -2.12
CA ARG A 22 0.11 -7.16 -1.64
C ARG A 22 0.21 -8.08 -0.42
N SER A 23 1.40 -8.20 0.19
CA SER A 23 1.60 -8.94 1.44
C SER A 23 1.13 -8.14 2.65
N VAL A 24 0.31 -8.75 3.49
CA VAL A 24 -0.16 -8.17 4.75
C VAL A 24 1.02 -7.89 5.68
N GLU A 25 1.96 -8.83 5.79
CA GLU A 25 3.12 -8.71 6.67
C GLU A 25 4.02 -7.54 6.27
N VAL A 26 4.30 -7.39 4.97
CA VAL A 26 5.11 -6.29 4.45
C VAL A 26 4.41 -4.95 4.69
N HIS A 27 3.09 -4.89 4.56
CA HIS A 27 2.32 -3.68 4.86
C HIS A 27 2.40 -3.31 6.35
N LEU A 28 2.33 -4.28 7.26
CA LEU A 28 2.47 -4.05 8.70
C LEU A 28 3.86 -3.52 9.06
N ILE A 29 4.92 -4.07 8.47
CA ILE A 29 6.30 -3.60 8.68
C ILE A 29 6.46 -2.15 8.21
N ALA A 30 5.91 -1.82 7.05
CA ALA A 30 5.96 -0.46 6.52
C ALA A 30 5.30 0.56 7.45
N ASN A 31 4.18 0.20 8.08
CA ASN A 31 3.52 1.05 9.07
C ASN A 31 4.39 1.28 10.33
N VAL A 32 5.11 0.25 10.80
CA VAL A 32 6.06 0.42 11.92
C VAL A 32 7.18 1.38 11.57
N HIS A 33 7.72 1.29 10.36
CA HIS A 33 8.79 2.19 9.87
C HIS A 33 8.32 3.64 9.75
N SER A 34 7.08 3.89 9.38
CA SER A 34 6.51 5.25 9.32
C SER A 34 6.20 5.84 10.71
N GLY A 35 6.41 5.08 11.79
CA GLY A 35 6.02 5.46 13.15
C GLY A 35 4.54 5.30 13.43
N GLU A 36 3.79 4.75 12.48
CA GLU A 36 2.39 4.39 12.64
C GLU A 36 2.27 2.98 13.24
N GLN A 37 1.24 2.78 14.03
CA GLN A 37 0.91 1.45 14.53
C GLN A 37 -0.27 0.93 13.73
N ALA A 38 -0.16 -0.28 13.20
CA ALA A 38 -1.25 -0.93 12.49
C ALA A 38 -1.31 -2.43 12.82
N LEU A 39 -2.52 -2.96 12.82
CA LEU A 39 -2.80 -4.39 12.98
C LEU A 39 -3.84 -4.79 11.94
N ALA A 40 -3.66 -5.96 11.34
CA ALA A 40 -4.71 -6.57 10.53
C ALA A 40 -5.65 -7.36 11.47
N VAL A 41 -6.88 -6.87 11.65
CA VAL A 41 -7.83 -7.38 12.66
C VAL A 41 -9.05 -8.07 12.07
N GLY A 42 -9.21 -8.07 10.74
CA GLY A 42 -10.34 -8.71 10.08
C GLY A 42 -10.12 -8.95 8.60
N GLY A 43 -10.88 -9.86 8.01
CA GLY A 43 -10.70 -10.35 6.66
C GLY A 43 -9.43 -11.20 6.55
N ILE A 44 -8.59 -10.92 5.56
CA ILE A 44 -7.27 -11.55 5.43
C ILE A 44 -6.30 -10.86 6.38
N THR A 45 -5.73 -11.61 7.31
CA THR A 45 -4.81 -11.09 8.35
C THR A 45 -3.35 -11.50 8.14
N SER A 46 -3.07 -12.33 7.13
CA SER A 46 -1.73 -12.78 6.76
C SER A 46 -1.67 -13.21 5.31
N GLY A 47 -0.47 -13.22 4.73
CA GLY A 47 -0.21 -13.67 3.37
C GLY A 47 -0.59 -12.65 2.29
N LEU A 48 -0.79 -13.15 1.08
CA LEU A 48 -1.05 -12.32 -0.10
C LEU A 48 -2.54 -12.10 -0.29
N VAL A 49 -2.95 -10.83 -0.35
CA VAL A 49 -4.35 -10.47 -0.57
C VAL A 49 -4.72 -10.66 -2.04
N GLY A 50 -5.81 -11.42 -2.29
CA GLY A 50 -6.35 -11.74 -3.62
C GLY A 50 -7.55 -10.88 -4.01
N LEU A 51 -8.03 -11.07 -5.25
CA LEU A 51 -9.21 -10.38 -5.78
C LEU A 51 -10.45 -10.63 -4.91
N GLY A 52 -11.19 -9.58 -4.61
CA GLY A 52 -12.40 -9.61 -3.79
C GLY A 52 -12.15 -9.82 -2.30
N GLN A 53 -10.90 -10.01 -1.89
CA GLN A 53 -10.56 -10.17 -0.49
C GLN A 53 -10.43 -8.82 0.22
N GLN A 54 -10.81 -8.81 1.48
CA GLN A 54 -10.81 -7.63 2.33
C GLN A 54 -9.79 -7.76 3.44
N VAL A 55 -9.22 -6.61 3.82
CA VAL A 55 -8.39 -6.46 5.02
C VAL A 55 -8.97 -5.32 5.84
N THR A 56 -9.14 -5.57 7.14
CA THR A 56 -9.47 -4.52 8.11
C THR A 56 -8.23 -4.17 8.89
N TRP A 57 -7.76 -2.95 8.73
CA TRP A 57 -6.63 -2.39 9.44
C TRP A 57 -7.12 -1.63 10.67
N HIS A 58 -6.57 -1.94 11.83
CA HIS A 58 -6.68 -1.12 13.03
C HIS A 58 -5.40 -0.31 13.12
N ALA A 59 -5.45 0.96 12.75
CA ALA A 59 -4.27 1.80 12.60
C ALA A 59 -4.41 3.12 13.34
N LYS A 60 -3.28 3.63 13.85
CA LYS A 60 -3.21 4.91 14.54
C LYS A 60 -2.74 5.99 13.56
N HIS A 61 -3.65 6.89 13.21
CA HIS A 61 -3.35 8.06 12.40
C HIS A 61 -3.63 9.34 13.21
N PHE A 62 -2.73 10.31 13.17
CA PHE A 62 -2.84 11.57 13.91
C PHE A 62 -3.09 11.38 15.42
N GLY A 63 -2.49 10.33 16.01
CA GLY A 63 -2.66 10.01 17.41
C GLY A 63 -3.97 9.30 17.79
N ILE A 64 -4.86 9.04 16.83
CA ILE A 64 -6.18 8.43 17.06
C ILE A 64 -6.24 7.07 16.34
N TRP A 65 -6.79 6.07 17.02
CA TRP A 65 -7.01 4.75 16.45
C TRP A 65 -8.25 4.73 15.56
N HIS A 66 -8.11 4.17 14.37
CA HIS A 66 -9.18 4.03 13.38
C HIS A 66 -9.19 2.63 12.80
N ASN A 67 -10.39 2.16 12.43
CA ASN A 67 -10.54 0.99 11.59
C ASN A 67 -10.72 1.45 10.13
N LEU A 68 -9.98 0.80 9.24
CA LEU A 68 -10.10 0.98 7.80
C LEU A 68 -10.22 -0.40 7.15
N THR A 69 -11.34 -0.65 6.49
CA THR A 69 -11.53 -1.86 5.69
C THR A 69 -11.37 -1.52 4.22
N SER A 70 -10.49 -2.26 3.57
CA SER A 70 -10.24 -2.15 2.13
C SER A 70 -10.46 -3.49 1.43
N GLU A 71 -10.83 -3.44 0.16
CA GLU A 71 -11.01 -4.59 -0.72
C GLU A 71 -10.11 -4.47 -1.94
N THR A 72 -9.56 -5.59 -2.38
CA THR A 72 -8.87 -5.67 -3.68
C THR A 72 -9.92 -5.78 -4.78
N THR A 73 -10.19 -4.67 -5.46
CA THR A 73 -11.26 -4.53 -6.47
C THR A 73 -10.83 -4.85 -7.88
N ALA A 74 -9.53 -4.92 -8.16
CA ALA A 74 -8.97 -5.42 -9.42
C ALA A 74 -7.63 -6.12 -9.17
N LEU A 75 -7.34 -7.16 -9.95
CA LEU A 75 -6.11 -7.93 -9.84
C LEU A 75 -5.72 -8.51 -11.21
N VAL A 76 -4.59 -8.05 -11.76
CA VAL A 76 -4.01 -8.50 -13.03
C VAL A 76 -2.53 -8.81 -12.80
N PRO A 77 -2.20 -10.01 -12.30
CA PRO A 77 -0.81 -10.37 -11.97
C PRO A 77 0.06 -10.46 -13.23
N PRO A 78 1.32 -10.06 -13.18
CA PRO A 78 1.99 -9.32 -12.11
C PRO A 78 1.99 -7.79 -12.37
N PHE A 79 1.02 -7.26 -13.12
CA PHE A 79 1.07 -5.91 -13.68
C PHE A 79 0.28 -4.86 -12.91
N ARG A 80 -0.82 -5.26 -12.24
CA ARG A 80 -1.70 -4.31 -11.57
C ARG A 80 -2.53 -4.97 -10.48
N PHE A 81 -2.73 -4.24 -9.37
CA PHE A 81 -3.88 -4.45 -8.50
C PHE A 81 -4.44 -3.09 -8.02
N GLN A 82 -5.71 -3.10 -7.67
CA GLN A 82 -6.42 -1.93 -7.15
C GLN A 82 -7.04 -2.27 -5.81
N VAL A 83 -6.91 -1.34 -4.87
CA VAL A 83 -7.49 -1.43 -3.53
C VAL A 83 -8.45 -0.28 -3.35
N THR A 84 -9.67 -0.56 -2.89
CA THR A 84 -10.69 0.44 -2.60
C THR A 84 -11.12 0.34 -1.14
N MET A 85 -11.16 1.45 -0.43
CA MET A 85 -11.70 1.50 0.92
C MET A 85 -13.21 1.29 0.88
N ILE A 86 -13.69 0.34 1.69
CA ILE A 86 -15.13 0.07 1.88
C ILE A 86 -15.64 0.81 3.11
N GLN A 87 -14.84 0.83 4.17
CA GLN A 87 -15.17 1.51 5.42
C GLN A 87 -13.91 2.16 6.00
N GLY A 88 -14.00 3.38 6.51
CA GLY A 88 -12.86 4.07 7.11
C GLY A 88 -13.13 5.54 7.37
N ILE A 89 -12.07 6.24 7.75
CA ILE A 89 -12.11 7.66 8.15
C ILE A 89 -12.22 8.62 6.95
N PHE A 90 -11.86 8.16 5.75
CA PHE A 90 -11.95 8.97 4.56
C PHE A 90 -13.36 8.87 3.95
N ARG A 91 -13.76 9.90 3.21
CA ARG A 91 -14.99 9.84 2.41
C ARG A 91 -14.83 8.91 1.21
N PHE A 92 -13.61 8.82 0.69
CA PHE A 92 -13.23 7.94 -0.41
C PHE A 92 -11.72 7.71 -0.37
N MET A 93 -11.28 6.48 -0.64
CA MET A 93 -9.88 6.16 -0.88
C MET A 93 -9.81 5.00 -1.87
N GLN A 94 -8.99 5.17 -2.90
CA GLN A 94 -8.66 4.14 -3.87
C GLN A 94 -7.18 4.25 -4.21
N ALA A 95 -6.53 3.10 -4.34
CA ALA A 95 -5.13 2.98 -4.71
C ALA A 95 -5.00 2.05 -5.92
N ASP A 96 -4.36 2.51 -6.97
CA ASP A 96 -3.88 1.70 -8.09
C ASP A 96 -2.38 1.47 -7.94
N HIS A 97 -1.99 0.20 -7.95
CA HIS A 97 -0.61 -0.26 -7.91
C HIS A 97 -0.26 -0.87 -9.26
N LEU A 98 0.65 -0.24 -10.00
CA LEU A 98 1.04 -0.60 -11.35
C LEU A 98 2.49 -1.05 -11.37
N PHE A 99 2.80 -2.11 -12.09
CA PHE A 99 4.13 -2.69 -12.18
C PHE A 99 4.53 -2.87 -13.64
N ARG A 100 5.76 -2.52 -13.96
CA ARG A 100 6.33 -2.68 -15.29
C ARG A 100 7.75 -3.19 -15.20
N ALA A 101 8.04 -4.32 -15.86
CA ALA A 101 9.41 -4.80 -15.99
C ALA A 101 10.22 -3.87 -16.89
N LEU A 102 11.43 -3.54 -16.45
CA LEU A 102 12.38 -2.73 -17.20
C LEU A 102 13.36 -3.63 -17.97
N PRO A 103 13.98 -3.16 -19.06
CA PRO A 103 14.97 -3.92 -19.81
C PRO A 103 16.19 -4.36 -18.98
N SER A 104 16.48 -3.68 -17.88
CA SER A 104 17.54 -4.03 -16.93
C SER A 104 17.24 -5.24 -16.07
N GLY A 105 16.00 -5.75 -16.07
CA GLY A 105 15.52 -6.77 -15.14
C GLY A 105 14.90 -6.18 -13.85
N ALA A 106 15.06 -4.89 -13.62
CA ALA A 106 14.41 -4.17 -12.52
C ALA A 106 12.91 -3.97 -12.80
N THR A 107 12.18 -3.52 -11.79
CA THR A 107 10.75 -3.23 -11.86
C THR A 107 10.49 -1.76 -11.56
N GLU A 108 9.70 -1.11 -12.38
CA GLU A 108 9.08 0.17 -12.05
C GLU A 108 7.74 -0.11 -11.36
N MET A 109 7.61 0.30 -10.11
CA MET A 109 6.38 0.29 -9.32
C MET A 109 5.84 1.70 -9.25
N LYS A 110 4.59 1.90 -9.68
CA LYS A 110 3.90 3.17 -9.70
C LYS A 110 2.61 3.08 -8.91
N ASP A 111 2.51 3.88 -7.87
CA ASP A 111 1.34 3.98 -7.01
C ASP A 111 0.55 5.25 -7.33
N ILE A 112 -0.76 5.13 -7.51
CA ILE A 112 -1.66 6.25 -7.75
C ILE A 112 -2.78 6.17 -6.73
N PHE A 113 -2.86 7.17 -5.85
CA PHE A 113 -3.89 7.27 -4.83
C PHE A 113 -4.88 8.39 -5.16
N ALA A 114 -6.16 8.11 -4.99
CA ALA A 114 -7.23 9.08 -4.98
C ALA A 114 -7.87 9.06 -3.58
N VAL A 115 -7.82 10.20 -2.88
CA VAL A 115 -8.32 10.31 -1.50
C VAL A 115 -9.21 11.53 -1.37
N ALA A 116 -10.36 11.36 -0.72
CA ALA A 116 -11.23 12.47 -0.31
C ALA A 116 -11.30 12.48 1.22
N ALA A 117 -10.92 13.61 1.82
CA ALA A 117 -11.02 13.80 3.26
C ALA A 117 -12.48 13.77 3.73
N PRO A 118 -12.75 13.38 4.99
CA PRO A 118 -14.03 13.59 5.61
C PRO A 118 -14.29 15.12 5.68
N LEU A 119 -15.52 15.53 5.40
CA LEU A 119 -15.91 16.93 5.59
C LEU A 119 -15.78 17.26 7.08
N LEU A 120 -14.84 18.09 7.45
CA LEU A 120 -14.76 18.84 8.74
C LEU A 120 -13.31 18.97 9.21
N LEU A 121 -12.87 20.19 9.46
CA LEU A 121 -12.05 20.70 10.59
C LEU A 121 -11.00 21.74 10.22
N LEU A 122 -10.49 21.83 9.00
CA LEU A 122 -9.53 22.86 8.59
C LEU A 122 -9.96 23.46 7.26
N GLY A 123 -9.60 24.69 6.96
CA GLY A 123 -9.94 25.31 5.66
C GLY A 123 -9.50 24.43 4.48
N PRO A 124 -10.28 24.37 3.39
CA PRO A 124 -10.13 23.35 2.34
C PRO A 124 -8.73 23.28 1.72
N LEU A 125 -8.00 24.37 1.70
CA LEU A 125 -6.64 24.40 1.13
C LEU A 125 -5.59 23.81 2.12
N ALA A 126 -5.68 24.15 3.40
CA ALA A 126 -4.74 23.63 4.41
C ALA A 126 -4.94 22.12 4.61
N GLU A 127 -6.18 21.65 4.60
CA GLU A 127 -6.53 20.24 4.70
C GLU A 127 -5.99 19.44 3.52
N VAL A 128 -6.14 19.94 2.29
CA VAL A 128 -5.62 19.30 1.08
C VAL A 128 -4.08 19.19 1.12
N LEU A 129 -3.39 20.26 1.49
CA LEU A 129 -1.92 20.26 1.54
C LEU A 129 -1.38 19.34 2.63
N PHE A 130 -2.00 19.35 3.82
CA PHE A 130 -1.61 18.50 4.94
C PHE A 130 -1.84 17.02 4.61
N LEU A 131 -3.04 16.66 4.14
CA LEU A 131 -3.37 15.28 3.80
C LEU A 131 -2.50 14.76 2.66
N ARG A 132 -2.23 15.58 1.66
CA ARG A 132 -1.34 15.22 0.55
C ARG A 132 0.06 14.89 1.04
N ARG A 133 0.65 15.76 1.87
CA ARG A 133 1.99 15.56 2.42
C ARG A 133 2.06 14.31 3.29
N TYR A 134 1.06 14.11 4.13
CA TYR A 134 0.94 12.94 4.99
C TYR A 134 0.85 11.64 4.18
N MET A 135 -0.06 11.57 3.22
CA MET A 135 -0.22 10.38 2.38
C MET A 135 1.01 10.07 1.53
N LEU A 136 1.67 11.10 0.98
CA LEU A 136 2.93 10.90 0.24
C LEU A 136 4.03 10.32 1.13
N ALA A 137 4.16 10.77 2.38
CA ALA A 137 5.12 10.23 3.32
C ALA A 137 4.86 8.74 3.61
N LEU A 138 3.60 8.36 3.86
CA LEU A 138 3.23 6.95 4.08
C LEU A 138 3.52 6.07 2.87
N VAL A 139 3.18 6.53 1.66
CA VAL A 139 3.44 5.77 0.43
C VAL A 139 4.94 5.64 0.19
N HIS A 140 5.69 6.70 0.39
CA HIS A 140 7.15 6.71 0.25
C HIS A 140 7.82 5.69 1.19
N GLU A 141 7.46 5.71 2.48
CA GLU A 141 7.99 4.75 3.47
C GLU A 141 7.62 3.31 3.11
N ARG A 142 6.35 3.08 2.74
CA ARG A 142 5.91 1.76 2.28
C ARG A 142 6.76 1.28 1.09
N ASN A 143 6.97 2.11 0.12
CA ASN A 143 7.71 1.76 -1.08
C ASN A 143 9.20 1.53 -0.79
N ALA A 144 9.79 2.29 0.14
CA ALA A 144 11.15 2.07 0.61
C ALA A 144 11.31 0.70 1.27
N VAL A 145 10.35 0.29 2.11
CA VAL A 145 10.35 -1.03 2.75
C VAL A 145 10.21 -2.15 1.71
N ILE A 146 9.26 -2.03 0.77
CA ILE A 146 9.10 -3.02 -0.30
C ILE A 146 10.40 -3.14 -1.11
N LYS A 147 11.02 -2.01 -1.46
CA LYS A 147 12.29 -1.98 -2.20
C LYS A 147 13.40 -2.69 -1.42
N GLN A 148 13.59 -2.36 -0.15
CA GLN A 148 14.62 -2.97 0.70
C GLN A 148 14.42 -4.50 0.78
N ILE A 149 13.21 -4.97 1.05
CA ILE A 149 12.91 -6.39 1.14
C ILE A 149 13.12 -7.07 -0.22
N ALA A 150 12.63 -6.48 -1.32
CA ALA A 150 12.72 -7.06 -2.66
C ALA A 150 14.16 -7.22 -3.16
N GLU A 151 15.04 -6.26 -2.82
CA GLU A 151 16.45 -6.21 -3.25
C GLU A 151 17.40 -7.02 -2.35
N SER A 152 16.93 -7.53 -1.20
CA SER A 152 17.69 -8.36 -0.27
C SER A 152 17.25 -9.81 -0.34
N SER A 153 17.81 -10.68 0.54
CA SER A 153 17.33 -12.05 0.72
C SER A 153 16.08 -12.14 1.62
N GLU A 154 15.68 -11.05 2.25
CA GLU A 154 14.55 -11.02 3.20
C GLU A 154 13.21 -11.37 2.55
N TRP A 155 13.05 -11.13 1.24
CA TRP A 155 11.83 -11.49 0.52
C TRP A 155 11.43 -12.96 0.69
N GLN A 156 12.39 -13.88 0.91
CA GLN A 156 12.14 -15.31 1.11
C GLN A 156 11.37 -15.61 2.40
N HIS A 157 11.35 -14.69 3.36
CA HIS A 157 10.55 -14.82 4.58
C HIS A 157 9.06 -14.55 4.34
N TYR A 158 8.73 -13.82 3.29
CA TYR A 158 7.37 -13.38 2.98
C TYR A 158 6.76 -14.11 1.78
N LEU A 159 7.59 -14.62 0.89
CA LEU A 159 7.15 -15.25 -0.36
C LEU A 159 7.72 -16.66 -0.47
N SER A 160 6.82 -17.64 -0.66
CA SER A 160 7.21 -19.02 -0.99
C SER A 160 6.88 -19.27 -2.45
N TYR A 161 7.90 -19.32 -3.29
CA TYR A 161 7.73 -19.80 -4.65
C TYR A 161 8.07 -21.31 -4.69
N PRO A 162 7.30 -22.12 -5.42
CA PRO A 162 7.71 -23.50 -5.67
C PRO A 162 9.08 -23.49 -6.34
N GLU A 163 9.98 -24.34 -5.85
CA GLU A 163 11.26 -24.56 -6.52
C GLU A 163 11.00 -25.07 -7.94
N ALA A 164 11.69 -24.46 -8.92
CA ALA A 164 11.56 -24.78 -10.34
C ALA A 164 12.18 -26.15 -10.68
#